data_6ac1007087ec1ab2de23b681af4fd898
#
_entry.id   6ac1007087ec1ab2de23b681af4fd898
#
_cell.length_a   1.000
_cell.length_b   1.000
_cell.length_c   1.000
_cell.angle_alpha   90.00
_cell.angle_beta   90.00
_cell.angle_gamma   90.00
#
_symmetry.space_group_name_H-M   'P 1'
#
loop_
_entity.id
_entity.type
_entity.pdbx_description
1 polymer ?
#
loop_
_entity_poly.entity_id
_entity_poly.type
_entity_poly.pdbx_seq_one_letter_code
_entity_poly.pdbx_strand_id
1 'polypeptide(L)'
;MTRQNLFADVPWDSEGEETGLAHRAFWRPDNARMGATLWELRPHAPGMRMHMHYGAEEMFFVLSGRPLWRNLEGDEELASGDFVFCPEGRAGLHAFSNPYDEPARILSMSAGGFPDVVAYPEHNYAWVATRVPELPAGEDPGIIARFDFSIDRPDQRLP
;
A
#
# COMPACT_ATOMS: atom_id res chain seq x y z
N MET A 1 -25.92 0.26 0.54
CA MET A 1 -24.90 0.07 1.60
C MET A 1 -24.44 -1.37 1.57
N THR A 2 -23.12 -1.60 1.60
CA THR A 2 -22.53 -2.94 1.59
C THR A 2 -21.81 -3.17 2.91
N ARG A 3 -21.97 -4.35 3.47
CA ARG A 3 -21.28 -4.78 4.70
C ARG A 3 -20.32 -5.90 4.35
N GLN A 4 -19.08 -5.77 4.77
CA GLN A 4 -18.06 -6.81 4.68
C GLN A 4 -17.45 -7.03 6.07
N ASN A 5 -16.97 -8.25 6.33
CA ASN A 5 -16.32 -8.58 7.60
C ASN A 5 -14.83 -8.84 7.35
N LEU A 6 -13.98 -8.10 8.06
CA LEU A 6 -12.52 -8.25 8.00
C LEU A 6 -12.04 -9.67 8.32
N PHE A 7 -12.74 -10.33 9.22
CA PHE A 7 -12.37 -11.66 9.73
C PHE A 7 -13.17 -12.80 9.08
N ALA A 8 -13.93 -12.51 8.00
CA ALA A 8 -14.62 -13.56 7.27
C ALA A 8 -13.59 -14.52 6.65
N ASP A 9 -13.87 -15.82 6.75
CA ASP A 9 -13.10 -16.86 6.07
C ASP A 9 -13.48 -16.89 4.58
N VAL A 10 -12.82 -16.06 3.80
CA VAL A 10 -12.98 -15.96 2.34
C VAL A 10 -11.60 -15.98 1.69
N PRO A 11 -11.48 -16.46 0.45
CA PRO A 11 -10.20 -16.48 -0.26
C PRO A 11 -9.57 -15.08 -0.35
N TRP A 12 -8.25 -15.08 -0.42
CA TRP A 12 -7.49 -13.88 -0.77
C TRP A 12 -7.69 -13.54 -2.26
N ASP A 13 -7.71 -12.25 -2.58
CA ASP A 13 -7.79 -11.80 -3.98
C ASP A 13 -6.49 -12.07 -4.73
N SER A 14 -5.36 -12.00 -4.01
CA SER A 14 -4.04 -12.30 -4.52
C SER A 14 -3.10 -12.76 -3.42
N GLU A 15 -2.15 -13.62 -3.79
CA GLU A 15 -1.10 -14.14 -2.93
C GLU A 15 0.23 -14.11 -3.69
N GLY A 16 1.21 -13.36 -3.15
CA GLY A 16 2.55 -13.24 -3.73
C GLY A 16 3.54 -14.16 -3.04
N GLU A 17 4.05 -15.18 -3.72
CA GLU A 17 5.04 -16.10 -3.15
C GLU A 17 6.35 -15.38 -2.80
N GLU A 18 6.86 -14.54 -3.69
CA GLU A 18 8.12 -13.81 -3.49
C GLU A 18 8.04 -12.75 -2.38
N THR A 19 6.88 -12.10 -2.25
CA THR A 19 6.68 -11.04 -1.26
C THR A 19 6.20 -11.56 0.08
N GLY A 20 5.65 -12.78 0.12
CA GLY A 20 4.99 -13.33 1.30
C GLY A 20 3.72 -12.57 1.69
N LEU A 21 3.15 -11.80 0.77
CA LEU A 21 1.94 -11.00 0.99
C LEU A 21 0.72 -11.70 0.44
N ALA A 22 -0.36 -11.70 1.22
CA ALA A 22 -1.70 -11.95 0.72
C ALA A 22 -2.55 -10.70 0.94
N HIS A 23 -3.46 -10.41 0.02
CA HIS A 23 -4.34 -9.27 0.20
C HIS A 23 -5.78 -9.55 -0.22
N ARG A 24 -6.68 -8.79 0.37
CA ARG A 24 -8.10 -8.74 0.03
C ARG A 24 -8.57 -7.28 0.07
N ALA A 25 -8.93 -6.76 -1.10
CA ALA A 25 -9.53 -5.43 -1.21
C ALA A 25 -11.00 -5.47 -0.78
N PHE A 26 -11.43 -4.44 -0.07
CA PHE A 26 -12.84 -4.31 0.29
C PHE A 26 -13.61 -3.60 -0.80
N TRP A 27 -14.78 -4.17 -1.12
CA TRP A 27 -15.67 -3.57 -2.10
C TRP A 27 -16.03 -2.13 -1.72
N ARG A 28 -16.04 -1.27 -2.70
CA ARG A 28 -16.44 0.14 -2.59
C ARG A 28 -17.20 0.55 -3.85
N PRO A 29 -18.06 1.58 -3.78
CA PRO A 29 -18.65 2.19 -4.97
C PRO A 29 -17.58 2.74 -5.91
N ASP A 30 -17.86 2.78 -7.22
CA ASP A 30 -16.89 3.23 -8.22
C ASP A 30 -16.41 4.66 -8.04
N ASN A 31 -17.25 5.53 -7.46
CA ASN A 31 -16.91 6.92 -7.15
C ASN A 31 -16.38 7.15 -5.73
N ALA A 32 -16.11 6.09 -4.97
CA ALA A 32 -15.57 6.23 -3.61
C ALA A 32 -14.13 6.74 -3.66
N ARG A 33 -13.84 7.75 -2.84
CA ARG A 33 -12.49 8.33 -2.69
C ARG A 33 -11.64 7.55 -1.70
N MET A 34 -12.26 6.76 -0.84
CA MET A 34 -11.58 5.90 0.13
C MET A 34 -11.59 4.45 -0.32
N GLY A 35 -10.47 3.77 -0.12
CA GLY A 35 -10.32 2.34 -0.26
C GLY A 35 -9.85 1.70 1.03
N ALA A 36 -10.03 0.40 1.15
CA ALA A 36 -9.46 -0.39 2.24
C ALA A 36 -9.01 -1.75 1.73
N THR A 37 -7.87 -2.22 2.22
CA THR A 37 -7.30 -3.52 1.86
C THR A 37 -6.80 -4.20 3.12
N LEU A 38 -7.19 -5.44 3.32
CA LEU A 38 -6.60 -6.30 4.32
C LEU A 38 -5.36 -6.97 3.72
N TRP A 39 -4.24 -6.85 4.43
CA TRP A 39 -2.99 -7.50 4.10
C TRP A 39 -2.65 -8.53 5.17
N GLU A 40 -2.16 -9.68 4.74
CA GLU A 40 -1.45 -10.62 5.58
C GLU A 40 0.01 -10.68 5.15
N LEU A 41 0.90 -10.41 6.09
CA LEU A 41 2.33 -10.64 5.95
C LEU A 41 2.63 -11.99 6.58
N ARG A 42 2.94 -12.97 5.75
CA ARG A 42 3.29 -14.33 6.19
C ARG A 42 4.57 -14.32 7.03
N PRO A 43 4.85 -15.37 7.77
CA PRO A 43 6.15 -15.53 8.45
C PRO A 43 7.31 -15.29 7.48
N HIS A 44 8.29 -14.51 7.92
CA HIS A 44 9.49 -14.15 7.16
C HIS A 44 9.22 -13.43 5.82
N ALA A 45 8.06 -12.79 5.68
CA ALA A 45 7.70 -12.06 4.48
C ALA A 45 8.62 -10.85 4.27
N PRO A 46 9.31 -10.72 3.11
CA PRO A 46 9.99 -9.47 2.75
C PRO A 46 9.01 -8.30 2.64
N GLY A 47 7.76 -8.59 2.29
CA GLY A 47 6.64 -7.67 2.41
C GLY A 47 6.53 -6.64 1.29
N MET A 48 6.08 -5.46 1.67
CA MET A 48 5.89 -4.34 0.76
C MET A 48 7.22 -3.67 0.46
N ARG A 49 7.42 -3.30 -0.80
CA ARG A 49 8.56 -2.47 -1.19
C ARG A 49 8.42 -1.06 -0.63
N MET A 50 9.55 -0.43 -0.31
CA MET A 50 9.59 0.97 0.11
C MET A 50 9.00 1.87 -0.98
N HIS A 51 7.93 2.58 -0.68
CA HIS A 51 7.21 3.43 -1.63
C HIS A 51 6.54 4.62 -0.98
N MET A 52 6.11 5.56 -1.80
CA MET A 52 5.34 6.73 -1.39
C MET A 52 4.34 7.10 -2.48
N HIS A 53 3.28 7.77 -2.08
CA HIS A 53 2.20 8.26 -2.94
C HIS A 53 2.24 9.77 -3.05
N TYR A 54 2.01 10.31 -4.24
CA TYR A 54 1.92 11.77 -4.45
C TYR A 54 0.48 12.27 -4.59
N GLY A 55 -0.49 11.39 -4.68
CA GLY A 55 -1.90 11.72 -4.81
C GLY A 55 -2.81 11.01 -3.82
N ALA A 56 -2.24 10.25 -2.88
CA ALA A 56 -3.00 9.53 -1.86
C ALA A 56 -2.30 9.58 -0.50
N GLU A 57 -3.11 9.73 0.53
CA GLU A 57 -2.70 9.48 1.91
C GLU A 57 -3.08 8.05 2.29
N GLU A 58 -2.26 7.41 3.10
CA GLU A 58 -2.53 6.07 3.59
C GLU A 58 -2.49 5.99 5.11
N MET A 59 -3.34 5.15 5.64
CA MET A 59 -3.39 4.80 7.05
C MET A 59 -3.31 3.30 7.19
N PHE A 60 -2.53 2.82 8.16
CA PHE A 60 -2.38 1.41 8.44
C PHE A 60 -2.71 1.13 9.90
N PHE A 61 -3.54 0.13 10.12
CA PHE A 61 -3.93 -0.32 11.43
C PHE A 61 -3.51 -1.78 11.63
N VAL A 62 -2.71 -2.05 12.64
CA VAL A 62 -2.25 -3.40 12.96
C VAL A 62 -3.36 -4.17 13.65
N LEU A 63 -3.89 -5.20 12.99
CA LEU A 63 -4.95 -6.04 13.53
C LEU A 63 -4.39 -7.18 14.40
N SER A 64 -3.26 -7.76 13.98
CA SER A 64 -2.60 -8.85 14.68
C SER A 64 -1.14 -8.99 14.26
N GLY A 65 -0.33 -9.66 15.09
CA GLY A 65 1.08 -9.87 14.85
C GLY A 65 1.93 -8.65 15.20
N ARG A 66 3.18 -8.66 14.73
CA ARG A 66 4.18 -7.62 14.98
C ARG A 66 4.90 -7.27 13.67
N PRO A 67 4.24 -6.55 12.74
CA PRO A 67 4.90 -6.15 11.51
C PRO A 67 6.03 -5.16 11.80
N LEU A 68 7.09 -5.22 10.99
CA LEU A 68 8.14 -4.21 10.99
C LEU A 68 7.75 -3.13 9.98
N TRP A 69 7.62 -1.90 10.44
CA TRP A 69 7.36 -0.71 9.65
C TRP A 69 8.65 0.04 9.39
N ARG A 70 9.01 0.20 8.14
CA ARG A 70 10.15 1.03 7.72
C ARG A 70 9.64 2.38 7.24
N ASN A 71 10.29 3.44 7.70
CA ASN A 71 10.02 4.82 7.32
C ASN A 71 11.34 5.59 7.16
N LEU A 72 11.28 6.93 7.05
CA LEU A 72 12.46 7.78 6.89
C LEU A 72 13.40 7.78 8.11
N GLU A 73 12.91 7.45 9.29
CA GLU A 73 13.68 7.44 10.55
C GLU A 73 14.30 6.07 10.82
N GLY A 74 13.88 5.04 10.10
CA GLY A 74 14.38 3.69 10.24
C GLY A 74 13.27 2.65 10.34
N ASP A 75 13.61 1.52 10.96
CA ASP A 75 12.70 0.39 11.14
C ASP A 75 12.11 0.42 12.57
N GLU A 76 10.81 0.25 12.70
CA GLU A 76 10.08 0.21 13.96
C GLU A 76 9.17 -1.02 14.00
N GLU A 77 9.21 -1.77 15.10
CA GLU A 77 8.29 -2.87 15.36
C GLU A 77 6.96 -2.31 15.84
N LEU A 78 5.88 -2.68 15.16
CA LEU A 78 4.53 -2.34 15.56
C LEU A 78 3.85 -3.53 16.27
N ALA A 79 2.85 -3.22 17.07
CA ALA A 79 2.03 -4.19 17.78
C ALA A 79 0.55 -4.07 17.41
N SER A 80 -0.23 -5.11 17.72
CA SER A 80 -1.68 -5.07 17.53
C SER A 80 -2.30 -3.87 18.24
N GLY A 81 -3.07 -3.07 17.51
CA GLY A 81 -3.66 -1.83 17.96
C GLY A 81 -2.90 -0.57 17.52
N ASP A 82 -1.67 -0.72 17.06
CA ASP A 82 -0.92 0.41 16.54
C ASP A 82 -1.51 0.92 15.21
N PHE A 83 -1.36 2.20 15.03
CA PHE A 83 -1.87 2.93 13.90
C PHE A 83 -0.78 3.88 13.38
N VAL A 84 -0.53 3.83 12.07
CA VAL A 84 0.43 4.72 11.40
C VAL A 84 -0.26 5.48 10.29
N PHE A 85 0.16 6.72 10.07
CA PHE A 85 -0.32 7.59 9.02
C PHE A 85 0.84 7.94 8.08
N CYS A 86 0.65 7.71 6.80
CA CYS A 86 1.59 8.01 5.74
C CYS A 86 1.03 9.12 4.86
N PRO A 87 1.47 10.38 5.03
CA PRO A 87 1.02 11.50 4.21
C PRO A 87 1.53 11.38 2.76
N GLU A 88 1.02 12.22 1.90
CA GLU A 88 1.51 12.34 0.52
C GLU A 88 2.99 12.72 0.47
N GLY A 89 3.67 12.26 -0.57
CA GLY A 89 5.05 12.57 -0.88
C GLY A 89 6.07 11.90 0.03
N ARG A 90 7.27 12.48 0.10
CA ARG A 90 8.41 11.86 0.78
C ARG A 90 8.18 11.59 2.26
N ALA A 91 7.41 12.43 2.94
CA ALA A 91 7.14 12.25 4.37
C ALA A 91 6.34 10.96 4.66
N GLY A 92 5.59 10.47 3.68
CA GLY A 92 4.84 9.22 3.77
C GLY A 92 5.58 7.99 3.21
N LEU A 93 6.90 8.09 2.96
CA LEU A 93 7.69 6.95 2.48
C LEU A 93 7.64 5.80 3.48
N HIS A 94 7.20 4.63 3.05
CA HIS A 94 6.99 3.49 3.95
C HIS A 94 7.14 2.13 3.26
N ALA A 95 7.36 1.12 4.09
CA ALA A 95 7.31 -0.30 3.76
C ALA A 95 6.85 -1.10 4.98
N PHE A 96 6.33 -2.29 4.75
CA PHE A 96 6.02 -3.25 5.81
C PHE A 96 6.63 -4.60 5.48
N SER A 97 7.20 -5.26 6.49
CA SER A 97 7.72 -6.61 6.41
C SER A 97 7.36 -7.40 7.67
N ASN A 98 7.57 -8.70 7.63
CA ASN A 98 7.38 -9.55 8.80
C ASN A 98 8.58 -10.47 8.96
N PRO A 99 9.56 -10.13 9.82
CA PRO A 99 10.71 -10.98 10.07
C PRO A 99 10.46 -12.11 11.08
N TYR A 100 9.24 -12.24 11.61
CA TYR A 100 8.89 -13.16 12.70
C TYR A 100 8.20 -14.44 12.20
N ASP A 101 8.10 -15.44 13.10
CA ASP A 101 7.50 -16.74 12.82
C ASP A 101 5.98 -16.73 12.74
N GLU A 102 5.33 -15.70 13.30
CA GLU A 102 3.88 -15.58 13.30
C GLU A 102 3.42 -14.58 12.21
N PRO A 103 2.29 -14.85 11.55
CA PRO A 103 1.79 -13.93 10.55
C PRO A 103 1.32 -12.62 11.18
N ALA A 104 1.48 -11.52 10.45
CA ALA A 104 0.94 -10.22 10.84
C ALA A 104 -0.17 -9.79 9.88
N ARG A 105 -1.22 -9.13 10.40
CA ARG A 105 -2.31 -8.58 9.60
C ARG A 105 -2.44 -7.10 9.82
N ILE A 106 -2.50 -6.37 8.73
CA ILE A 106 -2.70 -4.93 8.71
C ILE A 106 -3.88 -4.57 7.81
N LEU A 107 -4.67 -3.61 8.25
CA LEU A 107 -5.67 -2.97 7.42
C LEU A 107 -5.08 -1.67 6.88
N SER A 108 -4.88 -1.57 5.57
CA SER A 108 -4.61 -0.30 4.93
C SER A 108 -5.90 0.39 4.54
N MET A 109 -5.92 1.69 4.72
CA MET A 109 -6.96 2.57 4.22
C MET A 109 -6.27 3.68 3.44
N SER A 110 -6.71 3.92 2.23
CA SER A 110 -6.19 4.99 1.39
C SER A 110 -7.28 5.98 1.03
N ALA A 111 -6.95 7.26 1.06
CA ALA A 111 -7.82 8.35 0.62
C ALA A 111 -7.02 9.26 -0.31
N GLY A 112 -7.53 9.51 -1.50
CA GLY A 112 -6.81 10.39 -2.40
C GLY A 112 -7.48 10.60 -3.74
N GLY A 113 -6.82 11.41 -4.54
CA GLY A 113 -7.19 11.69 -5.90
C GLY A 113 -6.53 10.72 -6.88
N PHE A 114 -7.17 10.52 -8.00
CA PHE A 114 -6.55 9.92 -9.18
C PHE A 114 -6.32 11.01 -10.24
N PRO A 115 -5.26 10.90 -11.05
CA PRO A 115 -4.22 9.86 -10.98
C PRO A 115 -3.31 10.02 -9.77
N ASP A 116 -2.83 8.92 -9.23
CA ASP A 116 -1.80 8.87 -8.19
C ASP A 116 -0.45 8.47 -8.80
N VAL A 117 0.62 9.08 -8.33
CA VAL A 117 1.98 8.68 -8.68
C VAL A 117 2.60 7.94 -7.52
N VAL A 118 2.81 6.64 -7.70
CA VAL A 118 3.44 5.76 -6.71
C VAL A 118 4.91 5.60 -7.04
N ALA A 119 5.77 6.09 -6.17
CA ALA A 119 7.21 6.09 -6.38
C ALA A 119 7.91 5.06 -5.51
N TYR A 120 8.85 4.32 -6.11
CA TYR A 120 9.69 3.29 -5.49
C TYR A 120 11.17 3.71 -5.54
N PRO A 121 11.63 4.54 -4.60
CA PRO A 121 12.97 5.15 -4.67
C PRO A 121 14.10 4.13 -4.70
N GLU A 122 14.01 3.07 -3.91
CA GLU A 122 15.04 2.02 -3.86
C GLU A 122 15.15 1.21 -5.16
N HIS A 123 14.14 1.31 -6.02
CA HIS A 123 14.06 0.61 -7.30
C HIS A 123 14.14 1.55 -8.51
N ASN A 124 14.29 2.86 -8.28
CA ASN A 124 14.41 3.89 -9.32
C ASN A 124 13.28 3.87 -10.35
N TYR A 125 12.06 3.58 -9.96
CA TYR A 125 10.89 3.68 -10.83
C TYR A 125 9.68 4.27 -10.11
N ALA A 126 8.76 4.78 -10.89
CA ALA A 126 7.41 5.14 -10.46
C ALA A 126 6.39 4.66 -11.48
N TRP A 127 5.17 4.54 -11.05
CA TRP A 127 4.03 4.33 -11.92
C TRP A 127 2.94 5.37 -11.67
N VAL A 128 2.11 5.60 -12.67
CA VAL A 128 0.90 6.40 -12.54
C VAL A 128 -0.27 5.44 -12.44
N ALA A 129 -0.88 5.43 -11.27
CA ALA A 129 -2.12 4.70 -11.03
C ALA A 129 -3.30 5.62 -11.36
N THR A 130 -4.28 5.10 -12.05
CA THR A 130 -5.52 5.81 -12.35
C THR A 130 -6.71 4.94 -12.10
N ARG A 131 -7.84 5.57 -12.01
CA ARG A 131 -9.13 4.96 -12.01
C ARG A 131 -10.01 5.73 -12.98
N VAL A 132 -10.62 5.02 -13.88
CA VAL A 132 -11.59 5.58 -14.84
C VAL A 132 -12.99 5.23 -14.34
N PRO A 133 -13.71 6.16 -13.70
CA PRO A 133 -14.99 5.87 -13.02
C PRO A 133 -16.07 5.33 -13.96
N GLU A 134 -15.96 5.61 -15.26
CA GLU A 134 -16.92 5.19 -16.27
C GLU A 134 -16.69 3.76 -16.79
N LEU A 135 -15.54 3.16 -16.46
CA LEU A 135 -15.25 1.79 -16.86
C LEU A 135 -15.80 0.79 -15.85
N PRO A 136 -16.37 -0.32 -16.33
CA PRO A 136 -16.76 -1.44 -15.48
C PRO A 136 -15.58 -1.96 -14.64
N ALA A 137 -15.89 -2.52 -13.48
CA ALA A 137 -14.88 -3.17 -12.66
C ALA A 137 -14.15 -4.26 -13.46
N GLY A 138 -12.82 -4.21 -13.48
CA GLY A 138 -11.96 -5.12 -14.25
C GLY A 138 -11.59 -4.62 -15.64
N GLU A 139 -12.17 -3.52 -16.12
CA GLU A 139 -11.78 -2.85 -17.37
C GLU A 139 -10.93 -1.61 -17.11
N ASP A 140 -10.83 -1.17 -15.86
CA ASP A 140 -9.95 -0.09 -15.45
C ASP A 140 -8.48 -0.51 -15.65
N PRO A 141 -7.67 0.24 -16.41
CA PRO A 141 -6.27 -0.08 -16.64
C PRO A 141 -5.43 -0.08 -15.35
N GLY A 142 -5.89 0.53 -14.28
CA GLY A 142 -5.18 0.61 -13.00
C GLY A 142 -3.88 1.39 -13.10
N ILE A 143 -2.88 0.85 -13.81
CA ILE A 143 -1.59 1.50 -14.06
C ILE A 143 -1.53 1.92 -15.53
N ILE A 144 -1.47 3.23 -15.80
CA ILE A 144 -1.44 3.78 -17.17
C ILE A 144 -0.06 4.13 -17.67
N ALA A 145 0.90 4.28 -16.78
CA ALA A 145 2.28 4.58 -17.14
C ALA A 145 3.25 4.06 -16.08
N ARG A 146 4.42 3.63 -16.52
CA ARG A 146 5.57 3.36 -15.68
C ARG A 146 6.77 4.08 -16.26
N PHE A 147 7.59 4.69 -15.41
CA PHE A 147 8.79 5.39 -15.83
C PHE A 147 9.90 5.21 -14.78
N ASP A 148 11.13 5.21 -15.26
CA ASP A 148 12.31 5.21 -14.40
C ASP A 148 12.57 6.63 -13.91
N PHE A 149 12.88 6.77 -12.63
CA PHE A 149 13.28 8.04 -12.05
C PHE A 149 14.34 7.84 -10.97
N SER A 150 15.08 8.89 -10.67
CA SER A 150 16.03 8.89 -9.57
C SER A 150 15.78 10.11 -8.69
N ILE A 151 15.61 9.88 -7.40
CA ILE A 151 15.47 10.97 -6.42
C ILE A 151 16.82 11.64 -6.14
N ASP A 152 17.93 10.97 -6.45
CA ASP A 152 19.28 11.37 -6.06
C ASP A 152 19.94 12.34 -7.06
N ARG A 153 19.17 12.97 -7.94
CA ARG A 153 19.67 14.06 -8.77
C ARG A 153 19.28 15.41 -8.20
N PRO A 154 20.14 16.02 -7.35
CA PRO A 154 19.84 17.30 -6.72
C PRO A 154 19.73 18.46 -7.73
N ASP A 155 20.15 18.25 -8.95
CA ASP A 155 20.10 19.19 -10.08
C ASP A 155 18.77 19.13 -10.87
N GLN A 156 17.95 18.11 -10.67
CA GLN A 156 16.60 18.03 -11.23
C GLN A 156 15.57 18.58 -10.24
N ARG A 157 15.75 19.82 -9.82
CA ARG A 157 14.63 20.58 -9.25
C ARG A 157 13.66 20.85 -10.41
N LEU A 158 12.49 20.22 -10.33
CA LEU A 158 11.39 20.63 -11.20
C LEU A 158 11.17 22.14 -11.02
N PRO A 159 10.89 22.85 -12.12
CA PRO A 159 10.65 24.29 -12.09
C PRO A 159 9.49 24.68 -11.20
#